data_5a1e0db009d79cd362ac199c82b9a154
#
_entry.id   5a1e0db009d79cd362ac199c82b9a154
#
_cell.length_a   1.000
_cell.length_b   1.000
_cell.length_c   1.000
_cell.angle_alpha   90.00
_cell.angle_beta   90.00
_cell.angle_gamma   90.00
#
_symmetry.space_group_name_H-M   'P 1'
#
loop_
_entity.id
_entity.type
_entity.pdbx_description
1 polymer ?
#
loop_
_entity_poly.entity_id
_entity_poly.type
_entity_poly.pdbx_seq_one_letter_code
_entity_poly.pdbx_strand_id
1 'polypeptide(L)'
;MFKRLAVSCLAVTMATAPALAHFQELLPSADVLAQGGEVSLDLVFTHPMEQGPVMQMEKPARFGVVTKAGKTDLLGRLEERKIDGKSTWRAKHALQEPGGAVYYVEPKPYWEPAEGKFIIHYTKVVVDSFATGEGWDEMVGLPVEIRPLTRPTGVWTGNLFRGVVLKDGKPVPFAEVEVEWKNDGSVKAPNDAFVTQVIKADASGTFAYAMPRAGWWGFAALVEADDKRKSPEGKDVPVELGALMWVKATDMGARK
;
A
#
# COMPACT_ATOMS: atom_id res chain seq x y z
N MET A 1 60.51 -30.27 12.08
CA MET A 1 59.95 -29.77 10.83
C MET A 1 58.42 -29.69 10.98
N PHE A 2 57.93 -28.53 11.49
CA PHE A 2 56.47 -28.35 11.72
C PHE A 2 55.86 -27.62 10.51
N LYS A 3 54.98 -28.28 9.77
CA LYS A 3 54.19 -27.71 8.68
C LYS A 3 53.01 -26.91 9.30
N ARG A 4 53.02 -25.58 9.14
CA ARG A 4 51.90 -24.73 9.50
C ARG A 4 50.84 -24.84 8.39
N LEU A 5 49.64 -25.37 8.73
CA LEU A 5 48.50 -25.32 7.88
C LEU A 5 47.88 -23.89 8.01
N ALA A 6 47.88 -23.16 6.92
CA ALA A 6 47.13 -21.92 6.85
C ALA A 6 45.68 -22.24 6.49
N VAL A 7 44.76 -21.98 7.42
CA VAL A 7 43.31 -22.06 7.16
C VAL A 7 42.89 -20.67 6.63
N SER A 8 42.63 -20.61 5.31
CA SER A 8 42.02 -19.42 4.70
C SER A 8 40.52 -19.44 5.01
N CYS A 9 40.06 -18.59 5.91
CA CYS A 9 38.64 -18.27 6.05
C CYS A 9 38.19 -17.42 4.87
N LEU A 10 37.40 -18.03 3.97
CA LEU A 10 36.72 -17.32 2.92
C LEU A 10 35.51 -16.62 3.55
N ALA A 11 35.60 -15.31 3.78
CA ALA A 11 34.48 -14.50 4.22
C ALA A 11 33.52 -14.33 3.02
N VAL A 12 32.39 -15.05 3.04
CA VAL A 12 31.27 -14.83 2.12
C VAL A 12 30.58 -13.55 2.58
N THR A 13 30.87 -12.43 1.94
CA THR A 13 30.06 -11.22 2.08
C THR A 13 28.72 -11.48 1.40
N MET A 14 27.68 -11.78 2.19
CA MET A 14 26.30 -11.69 1.71
C MET A 14 26.04 -10.22 1.39
N ALA A 15 26.00 -9.88 0.12
CA ALA A 15 25.44 -8.61 -0.33
C ALA A 15 23.95 -8.65 -0.01
N THR A 16 23.53 -7.94 1.04
CA THR A 16 22.10 -7.68 1.26
C THR A 16 21.66 -6.74 0.13
N ALA A 17 20.92 -7.26 -0.84
CA ALA A 17 20.20 -6.40 -1.76
C ALA A 17 19.26 -5.50 -0.92
N PRO A 18 19.15 -4.20 -1.21
CA PRO A 18 18.15 -3.37 -0.56
C PRO A 18 16.79 -4.01 -0.78
N ALA A 19 16.04 -4.23 0.30
CA ALA A 19 14.65 -4.63 0.20
C ALA A 19 13.89 -3.44 -0.37
N LEU A 20 13.57 -3.49 -1.66
CA LEU A 20 12.73 -2.47 -2.30
C LEU A 20 11.29 -2.75 -1.89
N ALA A 21 10.64 -1.77 -1.30
CA ALA A 21 9.26 -1.90 -0.85
C ALA A 21 8.30 -2.01 -2.05
N HIS A 22 7.61 -3.14 -2.12
CA HIS A 22 6.55 -3.33 -3.11
C HIS A 22 5.26 -2.67 -2.61
N PHE A 23 4.59 -1.90 -3.45
CA PHE A 23 3.32 -1.28 -3.10
C PHE A 23 2.22 -1.66 -4.09
N GLN A 24 1.12 -2.17 -3.58
CA GLN A 24 -0.11 -2.22 -4.35
C GLN A 24 -0.75 -0.83 -4.36
N GLU A 25 -0.61 -0.14 -5.47
CA GLU A 25 -1.34 1.11 -5.68
C GLU A 25 -2.83 0.84 -5.90
N LEU A 26 -3.66 1.65 -5.29
CA LEU A 26 -5.08 1.79 -5.55
C LEU A 26 -5.38 3.28 -5.53
N LEU A 27 -5.20 3.94 -6.67
CA LEU A 27 -5.21 5.39 -6.75
C LEU A 27 -6.44 5.89 -7.50
N PRO A 28 -7.34 6.62 -6.82
CA PRO A 28 -8.47 7.28 -7.45
C PRO A 28 -8.03 8.55 -8.19
N SER A 29 -8.80 8.95 -9.20
CA SER A 29 -8.59 10.22 -9.92
C SER A 29 -8.76 11.46 -9.02
N ALA A 30 -9.48 11.34 -7.92
CA ALA A 30 -9.63 12.37 -6.89
C ALA A 30 -9.90 11.72 -5.53
N ASP A 31 -9.41 12.32 -4.46
CA ASP A 31 -9.69 11.93 -3.07
C ASP A 31 -10.96 12.61 -2.51
N VAL A 32 -11.34 13.76 -3.06
CA VAL A 32 -12.55 14.51 -2.70
C VAL A 32 -13.27 14.91 -3.98
N LEU A 33 -14.57 14.63 -4.05
CA LEU A 33 -15.49 15.14 -5.06
C LEU A 33 -16.40 16.16 -4.40
N ALA A 34 -16.31 17.44 -4.80
CA ALA A 34 -17.17 18.51 -4.26
C ALA A 34 -18.66 18.27 -4.57
N GLN A 35 -18.93 17.46 -5.58
CA GLN A 35 -20.25 16.98 -5.98
C GLN A 35 -20.11 15.48 -6.28
N GLY A 36 -21.21 14.76 -6.44
CA GLY A 36 -21.17 13.40 -6.95
C GLY A 36 -20.49 13.34 -8.34
N GLY A 37 -20.10 12.16 -8.77
CA GLY A 37 -19.47 12.01 -10.08
C GLY A 37 -18.75 10.67 -10.25
N GLU A 38 -18.17 10.50 -11.43
CA GLU A 38 -17.38 9.31 -11.74
C GLU A 38 -15.94 9.48 -11.23
N VAL A 39 -15.45 8.45 -10.54
CA VAL A 39 -14.04 8.30 -10.18
C VAL A 39 -13.45 7.12 -10.95
N SER A 40 -12.26 7.31 -11.53
CA SER A 40 -11.45 6.20 -12.02
C SER A 40 -10.48 5.76 -10.93
N LEU A 41 -10.21 4.45 -10.87
CA LEU A 41 -9.31 3.82 -9.92
C LEU A 41 -8.28 3.02 -10.69
N ASP A 42 -7.00 3.35 -10.51
CA ASP A 42 -5.88 2.61 -11.09
C ASP A 42 -5.29 1.66 -10.04
N LEU A 43 -5.10 0.41 -10.45
CA LEU A 43 -4.50 -0.64 -9.63
C LEU A 43 -3.18 -1.05 -10.30
N VAL A 44 -2.08 -0.74 -9.65
CA VAL A 44 -0.71 -1.02 -10.13
C VAL A 44 0.11 -1.61 -9.00
N PHE A 45 0.92 -2.62 -9.28
CA PHE A 45 1.86 -3.16 -8.31
C PHE A 45 3.27 -2.73 -8.71
N THR A 46 3.94 -1.92 -7.88
CA THR A 46 5.16 -1.20 -8.28
C THR A 46 5.95 -0.69 -7.06
N HIS A 47 7.07 0.00 -7.33
CA HIS A 47 7.84 0.81 -6.38
C HIS A 47 7.53 2.30 -6.64
N PRO A 48 6.62 2.91 -5.86
CA PRO A 48 6.08 4.22 -6.21
C PRO A 48 7.11 5.36 -6.14
N MET A 49 8.04 5.34 -5.20
CA MET A 49 9.07 6.39 -5.09
C MET A 49 10.10 6.32 -6.23
N GLU A 50 10.40 5.12 -6.73
CA GLU A 50 11.33 4.90 -7.83
C GLU A 50 10.66 4.97 -9.21
N GLN A 51 9.33 5.05 -9.27
CA GLN A 51 8.53 5.03 -10.50
C GLN A 51 8.61 3.71 -11.29
N GLY A 52 8.81 2.59 -10.61
CA GLY A 52 8.90 1.27 -11.21
C GLY A 52 10.02 0.42 -10.62
N PRO A 53 10.22 -0.82 -11.07
CA PRO A 53 9.47 -1.44 -12.17
C PRO A 53 8.01 -1.73 -11.81
N VAL A 54 7.17 -1.89 -12.85
CA VAL A 54 5.81 -2.41 -12.68
C VAL A 54 5.88 -3.94 -12.67
N MET A 55 5.30 -4.56 -11.66
CA MET A 55 5.19 -6.00 -11.54
C MET A 55 3.92 -6.53 -12.20
N GLN A 56 3.95 -7.81 -12.60
CA GLN A 56 2.78 -8.48 -13.15
C GLN A 56 1.69 -8.61 -12.10
N MET A 57 0.52 -8.07 -12.35
CA MET A 57 -0.63 -8.17 -11.45
C MET A 57 -1.71 -9.05 -12.08
N GLU A 58 -1.97 -10.22 -11.51
CA GLU A 58 -3.15 -11.01 -11.89
C GLU A 58 -4.44 -10.26 -11.54
N LYS A 59 -5.56 -10.65 -12.17
CA LYS A 59 -6.85 -10.10 -11.78
C LYS A 59 -7.08 -10.35 -10.28
N PRO A 60 -7.37 -9.31 -9.49
CA PRO A 60 -7.57 -9.45 -8.05
C PRO A 60 -8.58 -10.52 -7.67
N ALA A 61 -8.46 -11.06 -6.47
CA ALA A 61 -9.44 -11.98 -5.90
C ALA A 61 -10.73 -11.25 -5.53
N ARG A 62 -10.62 -10.03 -4.98
CA ARG A 62 -11.74 -9.14 -4.67
C ARG A 62 -11.36 -7.68 -4.95
N PHE A 63 -12.34 -6.93 -5.40
CA PHE A 63 -12.28 -5.49 -5.56
C PHE A 63 -13.65 -4.90 -5.32
N GLY A 64 -13.76 -3.89 -4.49
CA GLY A 64 -15.06 -3.34 -4.12
C GLY A 64 -14.98 -2.02 -3.39
N VAL A 65 -16.12 -1.58 -2.90
CA VAL A 65 -16.28 -0.36 -2.12
C VAL A 65 -17.19 -0.60 -0.93
N VAL A 66 -16.85 -0.01 0.21
CA VAL A 66 -17.70 0.09 1.40
C VAL A 66 -18.18 1.53 1.52
N THR A 67 -19.47 1.70 1.67
CA THR A 67 -20.12 2.99 1.92
C THR A 67 -21.11 2.84 3.07
N LYS A 68 -21.75 3.89 3.51
CA LYS A 68 -22.83 3.84 4.50
C LYS A 68 -23.98 2.89 4.08
N ALA A 69 -24.18 2.69 2.77
CA ALA A 69 -25.19 1.73 2.25
C ALA A 69 -24.74 0.27 2.32
N GLY A 70 -23.48 0.00 2.68
CA GLY A 70 -22.88 -1.32 2.77
C GLY A 70 -21.78 -1.57 1.75
N LYS A 71 -21.43 -2.85 1.58
CA LYS A 71 -20.34 -3.31 0.71
C LYS A 71 -20.89 -3.65 -0.70
N THR A 72 -20.23 -3.12 -1.73
CA THR A 72 -20.54 -3.38 -3.13
C THR A 72 -19.35 -4.02 -3.83
N ASP A 73 -19.57 -5.13 -4.52
CA ASP A 73 -18.57 -5.78 -5.38
C ASP A 73 -18.42 -5.02 -6.70
N LEU A 74 -17.16 -4.67 -7.02
CA LEU A 74 -16.79 -4.00 -8.27
C LEU A 74 -15.82 -4.82 -9.13
N LEU A 75 -15.55 -6.09 -8.78
CA LEU A 75 -14.60 -6.95 -9.47
C LEU A 75 -14.89 -7.08 -10.97
N GLY A 76 -16.16 -7.10 -11.33
CA GLY A 76 -16.62 -7.15 -12.72
C GLY A 76 -16.37 -5.85 -13.52
N ARG A 77 -16.03 -4.74 -12.84
CA ARG A 77 -15.76 -3.45 -13.48
C ARG A 77 -14.28 -3.25 -13.80
N LEU A 78 -13.42 -4.19 -13.38
CA LEU A 78 -11.99 -4.13 -13.67
C LEU A 78 -11.72 -4.43 -15.13
N GLU A 79 -11.07 -3.47 -15.79
CA GLU A 79 -10.53 -3.57 -17.14
C GLU A 79 -9.02 -3.74 -17.06
N GLU A 80 -8.47 -4.73 -17.79
CA GLU A 80 -7.04 -4.92 -17.87
C GLU A 80 -6.37 -3.77 -18.66
N ARG A 81 -5.25 -3.31 -18.13
CA ARG A 81 -4.33 -2.36 -18.78
C ARG A 81 -2.95 -2.96 -18.82
N LYS A 82 -2.12 -2.48 -19.76
CA LYS A 82 -0.70 -2.85 -19.83
C LYS A 82 0.17 -1.63 -19.62
N ILE A 83 1.11 -1.74 -18.66
CA ILE A 83 2.20 -0.79 -18.46
C ILE A 83 3.49 -1.61 -18.57
N ASP A 84 4.39 -1.24 -19.49
CA ASP A 84 5.63 -1.96 -19.77
C ASP A 84 5.43 -3.48 -20.00
N GLY A 85 4.31 -3.82 -20.67
CA GLY A 85 3.93 -5.21 -20.95
C GLY A 85 3.35 -5.99 -19.78
N LYS A 86 3.32 -5.41 -18.58
CA LYS A 86 2.74 -6.02 -17.38
C LYS A 86 1.27 -5.68 -17.21
N SER A 87 0.48 -6.64 -16.73
CA SER A 87 -0.95 -6.42 -16.45
C SER A 87 -1.12 -5.54 -15.22
N THR A 88 -1.94 -4.53 -15.37
CA THR A 88 -2.46 -3.64 -14.34
C THR A 88 -3.97 -3.55 -14.53
N TRP A 89 -4.70 -2.93 -13.63
CA TRP A 89 -6.15 -2.88 -13.71
C TRP A 89 -6.67 -1.45 -13.53
N ARG A 90 -7.80 -1.19 -14.14
CA ARG A 90 -8.53 0.08 -13.97
C ARG A 90 -10.01 -0.20 -13.83
N ALA A 91 -10.67 0.56 -12.98
CA ALA A 91 -12.12 0.59 -12.89
C ALA A 91 -12.65 2.02 -12.92
N LYS A 92 -13.94 2.16 -13.25
CA LYS A 92 -14.69 3.40 -13.11
C LYS A 92 -15.92 3.14 -12.23
N HIS A 93 -16.20 4.07 -11.34
CA HIS A 93 -17.36 4.00 -10.46
C HIS A 93 -17.98 5.37 -10.26
N ALA A 94 -19.29 5.46 -10.40
CA ALA A 94 -20.05 6.67 -10.15
C ALA A 94 -20.50 6.73 -8.69
N LEU A 95 -20.12 7.79 -7.99
CA LEU A 95 -20.56 8.14 -6.64
C LEU A 95 -21.69 9.16 -6.74
N GLN A 96 -22.90 8.78 -6.37
CA GLN A 96 -24.10 9.60 -6.47
C GLN A 96 -24.62 10.02 -5.10
N GLU A 97 -24.18 9.36 -4.05
CA GLU A 97 -24.59 9.62 -2.67
C GLU A 97 -23.48 10.32 -1.89
N PRO A 98 -23.84 11.24 -0.95
CA PRO A 98 -22.90 11.88 -0.04
C PRO A 98 -22.24 10.88 0.92
N GLY A 99 -20.96 11.10 1.24
CA GLY A 99 -20.22 10.33 2.24
C GLY A 99 -18.95 9.69 1.71
N GLY A 100 -18.20 9.07 2.61
CA GLY A 100 -16.98 8.35 2.32
C GLY A 100 -17.25 7.04 1.58
N ALA A 101 -16.48 6.80 0.52
CA ALA A 101 -16.42 5.56 -0.22
C ALA A 101 -15.05 4.93 -0.01
N VAL A 102 -14.97 3.85 0.78
CA VAL A 102 -13.74 3.12 1.07
C VAL A 102 -13.56 2.02 0.03
N TYR A 103 -12.76 2.29 -1.01
CA TYR A 103 -12.39 1.31 -2.00
C TYR A 103 -11.33 0.38 -1.45
N TYR A 104 -11.39 -0.90 -1.84
CA TYR A 104 -10.43 -1.90 -1.41
C TYR A 104 -10.11 -2.90 -2.53
N VAL A 105 -8.90 -3.46 -2.48
CA VAL A 105 -8.47 -4.57 -3.34
C VAL A 105 -7.82 -5.66 -2.50
N GLU A 106 -8.16 -6.90 -2.79
CA GLU A 106 -7.48 -8.12 -2.34
C GLU A 106 -6.80 -8.73 -3.56
N PRO A 107 -5.49 -8.52 -3.72
CA PRO A 107 -4.77 -9.05 -4.87
C PRO A 107 -4.58 -10.57 -4.76
N LYS A 108 -4.23 -11.19 -5.87
CA LYS A 108 -3.66 -12.55 -5.86
C LYS A 108 -2.26 -12.51 -5.24
N PRO A 109 -1.83 -13.61 -4.58
CA PRO A 109 -0.48 -13.67 -4.05
C PRO A 109 0.57 -13.49 -5.15
N TYR A 110 1.48 -12.56 -4.98
CA TYR A 110 2.62 -12.36 -5.84
C TYR A 110 3.82 -13.15 -5.30
N TRP A 111 4.47 -13.96 -6.16
CA TRP A 111 5.70 -14.66 -5.80
C TRP A 111 6.89 -13.73 -6.01
N GLU A 112 7.62 -13.40 -4.92
CA GLU A 112 8.85 -12.61 -4.99
C GLU A 112 10.06 -13.54 -4.89
N PRO A 113 10.69 -13.89 -6.03
CA PRO A 113 11.78 -14.86 -6.04
C PRO A 113 13.06 -14.34 -5.37
N ALA A 114 13.29 -13.02 -5.37
CA ALA A 114 14.48 -12.43 -4.75
C ALA A 114 14.44 -12.54 -3.22
N GLU A 115 13.24 -12.51 -2.64
CA GLU A 115 13.03 -12.61 -1.19
C GLU A 115 12.57 -14.02 -0.76
N GLY A 116 12.19 -14.87 -1.70
CA GLY A 116 11.77 -16.24 -1.43
C GLY A 116 10.45 -16.34 -0.66
N LYS A 117 9.54 -15.37 -0.86
CA LYS A 117 8.24 -15.28 -0.17
C LYS A 117 7.12 -14.93 -1.12
N PHE A 118 5.88 -15.16 -0.69
CA PHE A 118 4.70 -14.55 -1.32
C PHE A 118 4.36 -13.22 -0.66
N ILE A 119 3.86 -12.27 -1.46
CA ILE A 119 3.40 -10.95 -1.02
C ILE A 119 1.92 -10.81 -1.35
N ILE A 120 1.11 -10.36 -0.37
CA ILE A 120 -0.31 -10.06 -0.54
C ILE A 120 -0.57 -8.69 0.13
N HIS A 121 -0.71 -7.64 -0.67
CA HIS A 121 -0.91 -6.29 -0.18
C HIS A 121 -2.38 -5.88 -0.25
N TYR A 122 -3.12 -6.14 0.82
CA TYR A 122 -4.51 -5.71 1.01
C TYR A 122 -4.57 -4.19 1.10
N THR A 123 -5.13 -3.56 0.08
CA THR A 123 -5.02 -2.12 -0.07
C THR A 123 -6.36 -1.44 -0.03
N LYS A 124 -6.42 -0.27 0.60
CA LYS A 124 -7.59 0.60 0.59
C LYS A 124 -7.25 2.06 0.37
N VAL A 125 -8.24 2.80 -0.12
CA VAL A 125 -8.23 4.24 -0.30
C VAL A 125 -9.63 4.80 -0.09
N VAL A 126 -9.73 6.02 0.38
CA VAL A 126 -11.02 6.70 0.58
C VAL A 126 -11.22 7.80 -0.44
N VAL A 127 -12.43 7.87 -0.97
CA VAL A 127 -12.91 9.01 -1.74
C VAL A 127 -14.11 9.62 -1.00
N ASP A 128 -14.03 10.91 -0.68
CA ASP A 128 -15.12 11.64 -0.04
C ASP A 128 -16.03 12.25 -1.12
N SER A 129 -17.21 11.69 -1.26
CA SER A 129 -18.24 12.17 -2.18
C SER A 129 -19.03 13.30 -1.52
N PHE A 130 -19.21 14.42 -2.23
CA PHE A 130 -19.84 15.68 -1.79
C PHE A 130 -19.08 16.38 -0.66
N ALA A 131 -17.79 16.06 -0.44
CA ALA A 131 -16.93 16.70 0.56
C ALA A 131 -17.54 16.75 1.97
N THR A 132 -18.20 15.67 2.38
CA THR A 132 -18.93 15.60 3.66
C THR A 132 -18.01 15.42 4.87
N GLY A 133 -16.85 14.79 4.66
CA GLY A 133 -15.95 14.39 5.75
C GLY A 133 -16.50 13.27 6.65
N GLU A 134 -17.50 12.51 6.21
CA GLU A 134 -18.13 11.41 6.94
C GLU A 134 -17.84 10.05 6.30
N GLY A 135 -17.94 8.96 7.04
CA GLY A 135 -17.86 7.57 6.54
C GLY A 135 -16.47 7.16 6.01
N TRP A 136 -15.42 7.90 6.36
CA TRP A 136 -14.05 7.64 5.94
C TRP A 136 -13.36 6.53 6.74
N ASP A 137 -13.89 6.20 7.91
CA ASP A 137 -13.35 5.24 8.88
C ASP A 137 -14.04 3.87 8.85
N GLU A 138 -14.90 3.65 7.85
CA GLU A 138 -15.53 2.35 7.65
C GLU A 138 -14.48 1.26 7.43
N MET A 139 -14.69 0.13 8.13
CA MET A 139 -13.79 -1.01 8.05
C MET A 139 -14.24 -1.96 6.95
N VAL A 140 -13.28 -2.41 6.15
CA VAL A 140 -13.54 -3.43 5.12
C VAL A 140 -13.60 -4.83 5.73
N GLY A 141 -12.83 -5.08 6.81
CA GLY A 141 -12.67 -6.41 7.40
C GLY A 141 -11.70 -7.28 6.58
N LEU A 142 -10.59 -6.68 6.14
CA LEU A 142 -9.49 -7.39 5.48
C LEU A 142 -8.70 -8.19 6.52
N PRO A 143 -7.99 -9.28 6.12
CA PRO A 143 -7.13 -10.05 7.03
C PRO A 143 -6.11 -9.19 7.77
N VAL A 144 -5.49 -8.23 7.06
CA VAL A 144 -4.72 -7.14 7.64
C VAL A 144 -5.24 -5.82 7.11
N GLU A 145 -5.37 -4.82 7.98
CA GLU A 145 -6.01 -3.55 7.62
C GLU A 145 -5.50 -2.40 8.47
N ILE A 146 -5.28 -1.24 7.88
CA ILE A 146 -5.04 0.01 8.63
C ILE A 146 -6.40 0.63 8.96
N ARG A 147 -6.71 0.77 10.24
CA ARG A 147 -7.82 1.62 10.70
C ARG A 147 -7.34 3.05 10.83
N PRO A 148 -7.83 3.99 10.02
CA PRO A 148 -7.40 5.39 10.10
C PRO A 148 -7.87 6.03 11.42
N LEU A 149 -7.01 6.86 12.01
CA LEU A 149 -7.31 7.74 13.14
C LEU A 149 -7.28 9.22 12.73
N THR A 150 -6.76 9.51 11.54
CA THR A 150 -6.86 10.80 10.87
C THR A 150 -7.71 10.57 9.61
N ARG A 151 -8.66 11.47 9.34
CA ARG A 151 -9.41 11.43 8.08
C ARG A 151 -8.44 11.46 6.89
N PRO A 152 -8.48 10.47 5.98
CA PRO A 152 -7.48 10.34 4.91
C PRO A 152 -7.81 11.16 3.64
N THR A 153 -8.85 11.99 3.69
CA THR A 153 -9.29 12.87 2.60
C THR A 153 -9.24 14.34 3.01
N GLY A 154 -8.94 15.23 2.07
CA GLY A 154 -8.83 16.66 2.35
C GLY A 154 -7.72 16.97 3.35
N VAL A 155 -6.55 16.36 3.20
CA VAL A 155 -5.41 16.50 4.11
C VAL A 155 -4.42 17.52 3.54
N TRP A 156 -3.97 18.45 4.38
CA TRP A 156 -2.93 19.40 3.99
C TRP A 156 -1.54 18.80 4.10
N THR A 157 -0.62 19.23 3.23
CA THR A 157 0.82 18.94 3.35
C THR A 157 1.32 19.33 4.73
N GLY A 158 2.13 18.46 5.35
CA GLY A 158 2.63 18.63 6.72
C GLY A 158 1.72 18.07 7.81
N ASN A 159 0.47 17.72 7.51
CA ASN A 159 -0.39 17.06 8.48
C ASN A 159 0.08 15.64 8.79
N LEU A 160 -0.17 15.21 10.02
CA LEU A 160 0.03 13.83 10.45
C LEU A 160 -1.11 12.94 9.94
N PHE A 161 -0.76 11.85 9.26
CA PHE A 161 -1.63 10.70 9.14
C PHE A 161 -1.34 9.74 10.30
N ARG A 162 -2.40 9.30 10.96
CA ARG A 162 -2.36 8.31 12.04
C ARG A 162 -3.27 7.15 11.72
N GLY A 163 -2.82 5.95 12.04
CA GLY A 163 -3.59 4.74 11.87
C GLY A 163 -3.25 3.68 12.91
N VAL A 164 -4.09 2.66 13.01
CA VAL A 164 -3.83 1.45 13.78
C VAL A 164 -3.71 0.28 12.82
N VAL A 165 -2.61 -0.45 12.91
CA VAL A 165 -2.40 -1.70 12.17
C VAL A 165 -3.22 -2.80 12.83
N LEU A 166 -4.04 -3.48 12.04
CA LEU A 166 -4.87 -4.59 12.50
C LEU A 166 -4.55 -5.88 11.73
N LYS A 167 -4.54 -7.02 12.43
CA LYS A 167 -4.61 -8.38 11.87
C LYS A 167 -5.82 -9.06 12.48
N ASP A 168 -6.73 -9.55 11.64
CA ASP A 168 -8.00 -10.16 12.07
C ASP A 168 -8.79 -9.29 13.06
N GLY A 169 -8.81 -7.97 12.79
CA GLY A 169 -9.48 -6.97 13.61
C GLY A 169 -8.80 -6.62 14.93
N LYS A 170 -7.63 -7.20 15.25
CA LYS A 170 -6.87 -6.94 16.47
C LYS A 170 -5.64 -6.09 16.19
N PRO A 171 -5.30 -5.11 17.06
CA PRO A 171 -4.08 -4.33 16.91
C PRO A 171 -2.83 -5.20 16.86
N VAL A 172 -1.88 -4.83 15.99
CA VAL A 172 -0.56 -5.45 15.87
C VAL A 172 0.48 -4.54 16.53
N PRO A 173 0.93 -4.84 17.76
CA PRO A 173 1.95 -4.06 18.42
C PRO A 173 3.27 -4.06 17.64
N PHE A 174 3.91 -2.89 17.60
CA PHE A 174 5.24 -2.70 17.04
C PHE A 174 5.38 -3.11 15.56
N ALA A 175 4.27 -3.17 14.82
CA ALA A 175 4.28 -3.43 13.39
C ALA A 175 5.19 -2.43 12.67
N GLU A 176 5.98 -2.92 11.74
CA GLU A 176 6.74 -2.06 10.84
C GLU A 176 5.80 -1.50 9.77
N VAL A 177 5.94 -0.21 9.52
CA VAL A 177 5.13 0.50 8.51
C VAL A 177 6.09 1.21 7.56
N GLU A 178 6.09 0.77 6.33
CA GLU A 178 6.80 1.40 5.23
C GLU A 178 5.95 2.52 4.65
N VAL A 179 6.61 3.64 4.32
CA VAL A 179 5.93 4.83 3.80
C VAL A 179 6.66 5.31 2.55
N GLU A 180 5.94 5.38 1.44
CA GLU A 180 6.45 5.94 0.20
C GLU A 180 5.53 7.02 -0.37
N TRP A 181 6.17 8.02 -0.96
CA TRP A 181 5.48 9.01 -1.78
C TRP A 181 5.41 8.51 -3.23
N LYS A 182 4.25 8.65 -3.84
CA LYS A 182 4.09 8.42 -5.29
C LYS A 182 4.82 9.53 -6.05
N ASN A 183 6.03 9.23 -6.45
CA ASN A 183 6.89 10.17 -7.15
C ASN A 183 6.34 10.47 -8.56
N ASP A 184 6.21 11.75 -8.87
CA ASP A 184 5.81 12.26 -10.17
C ASP A 184 7.01 12.54 -11.11
N GLY A 185 8.20 12.08 -10.73
CA GLY A 185 9.45 12.29 -11.43
C GLY A 185 10.19 13.58 -11.05
N SER A 186 9.63 14.37 -10.13
CA SER A 186 10.21 15.64 -9.70
C SER A 186 11.26 15.49 -8.58
N VAL A 187 11.36 14.30 -7.96
CA VAL A 187 12.29 14.03 -6.85
C VAL A 187 13.20 12.86 -7.21
N LYS A 188 14.50 13.06 -6.98
CA LYS A 188 15.49 11.99 -6.98
C LYS A 188 15.91 11.72 -5.54
N ALA A 189 15.74 10.49 -5.06
CA ALA A 189 16.23 10.08 -3.75
C ALA A 189 17.77 10.19 -3.71
N PRO A 190 18.36 10.75 -2.63
CA PRO A 190 19.83 10.82 -2.49
C PRO A 190 20.49 9.43 -2.43
N ASN A 191 19.80 8.46 -1.83
CA ASN A 191 20.19 7.05 -1.73
C ASN A 191 18.96 6.23 -1.30
N ASP A 192 19.10 4.90 -1.23
CA ASP A 192 18.00 3.96 -0.96
C ASP A 192 17.29 4.22 0.38
N ALA A 193 17.98 4.72 1.41
CA ALA A 193 17.37 5.05 2.69
C ALA A 193 16.31 6.18 2.60
N PHE A 194 16.27 6.94 1.51
CA PHE A 194 15.26 7.96 1.25
C PHE A 194 14.12 7.46 0.34
N VAL A 195 14.23 6.28 -0.22
CA VAL A 195 13.18 5.69 -1.07
C VAL A 195 11.99 5.29 -0.20
N THR A 196 12.21 4.37 0.72
CA THR A 196 11.22 3.90 1.67
C THR A 196 11.52 4.46 3.06
N GLN A 197 10.58 5.20 3.62
CA GLN A 197 10.63 5.63 5.02
C GLN A 197 10.05 4.53 5.89
N VAL A 198 10.73 4.20 6.99
CA VAL A 198 10.29 3.13 7.89
C VAL A 198 9.98 3.70 9.26
N ILE A 199 8.77 3.41 9.77
CA ILE A 199 8.35 3.74 11.12
C ILE A 199 7.82 2.48 11.82
N LYS A 200 7.74 2.50 13.15
CA LYS A 200 7.13 1.41 13.92
C LYS A 200 5.89 1.90 14.65
N ALA A 201 4.87 1.07 14.64
CA ALA A 201 3.71 1.26 15.49
C ALA A 201 4.10 1.14 16.97
N ASP A 202 3.34 1.74 17.84
CA ASP A 202 3.48 1.62 19.29
C ASP A 202 2.88 0.29 19.84
N ALA A 203 2.86 0.13 21.16
CA ALA A 203 2.32 -1.06 21.82
C ALA A 203 0.82 -1.27 21.57
N SER A 204 0.09 -0.27 21.09
CA SER A 204 -1.33 -0.35 20.71
C SER A 204 -1.54 -0.56 19.21
N GLY A 205 -0.45 -0.75 18.45
CA GLY A 205 -0.48 -0.86 17.00
C GLY A 205 -0.67 0.48 16.28
N THR A 206 -0.57 1.61 17.00
CA THR A 206 -0.77 2.94 16.43
C THR A 206 0.52 3.49 15.85
N PHE A 207 0.44 4.07 14.65
CA PHE A 207 1.53 4.80 14.02
C PHE A 207 1.12 6.22 13.64
N ALA A 208 2.10 7.08 13.40
CA ALA A 208 1.90 8.44 12.91
C ALA A 208 3.05 8.85 11.99
N TYR A 209 2.73 9.54 10.90
CA TYR A 209 3.71 10.06 9.95
C TYR A 209 3.24 11.40 9.37
N ALA A 210 4.12 12.40 9.34
CA ALA A 210 3.85 13.67 8.70
C ALA A 210 4.18 13.59 7.21
N MET A 211 3.22 13.92 6.35
CA MET A 211 3.40 13.91 4.90
C MET A 211 4.04 15.24 4.44
N PRO A 212 5.35 15.31 4.15
CA PRO A 212 6.07 16.56 3.97
C PRO A 212 5.82 17.23 2.61
N ARG A 213 5.12 16.56 1.69
CA ARG A 213 4.92 17.01 0.31
C ARG A 213 3.51 16.67 -0.17
N ALA A 214 2.97 17.49 -1.06
CA ALA A 214 1.72 17.20 -1.76
C ALA A 214 1.87 15.97 -2.66
N GLY A 215 0.77 15.23 -2.86
CA GLY A 215 0.71 14.01 -3.65
C GLY A 215 0.19 12.83 -2.85
N TRP A 216 0.25 11.65 -3.45
CA TRP A 216 -0.19 10.40 -2.84
C TRP A 216 0.92 9.78 -1.99
N TRP A 217 0.57 9.37 -0.80
CA TRP A 217 1.41 8.69 0.18
C TRP A 217 0.82 7.32 0.47
N GLY A 218 1.63 6.28 0.26
CA GLY A 218 1.30 4.90 0.60
C GLY A 218 1.85 4.54 1.97
N PHE A 219 1.03 3.92 2.80
CA PHE A 219 1.40 3.37 4.11
C PHE A 219 1.20 1.87 4.04
N ALA A 220 2.27 1.08 4.16
CA ALA A 220 2.26 -0.37 4.08
C ALA A 220 2.73 -0.96 5.40
N ALA A 221 1.79 -1.43 6.23
CA ALA A 221 2.13 -2.16 7.44
C ALA A 221 2.35 -3.64 7.10
N LEU A 222 3.57 -4.14 7.35
CA LEU A 222 3.98 -5.49 7.01
C LEU A 222 3.76 -6.44 8.19
N VAL A 223 3.06 -7.53 7.91
CA VAL A 223 2.72 -8.56 8.90
C VAL A 223 2.94 -9.93 8.30
N GLU A 224 3.59 -10.84 9.00
CA GLU A 224 3.74 -12.22 8.54
C GLU A 224 2.42 -12.99 8.70
N ALA A 225 2.06 -13.79 7.68
CA ALA A 225 0.93 -14.72 7.78
C ALA A 225 1.27 -15.89 8.71
N ASP A 226 0.25 -16.47 9.34
CA ASP A 226 0.44 -17.64 10.20
C ASP A 226 0.72 -18.90 9.38
N ASP A 227 0.19 -18.97 8.15
CA ASP A 227 0.32 -20.09 7.24
C ASP A 227 1.36 -19.84 6.14
N LYS A 228 2.11 -20.89 5.80
CA LYS A 228 3.04 -20.91 4.67
C LYS A 228 2.32 -21.29 3.38
N ARG A 229 2.94 -20.92 2.24
CA ARG A 229 2.50 -21.35 0.90
C ARG A 229 3.57 -22.17 0.20
N LYS A 230 3.16 -22.99 -0.77
CA LYS A 230 4.10 -23.69 -1.64
C LYS A 230 4.63 -22.73 -2.70
N SER A 231 5.96 -22.58 -2.75
CA SER A 231 6.64 -21.89 -3.84
C SER A 231 6.45 -22.63 -5.17
N PRO A 232 6.80 -22.02 -6.32
CA PRO A 232 6.81 -22.72 -7.61
C PRO A 232 7.64 -24.00 -7.61
N GLU A 233 8.68 -24.09 -6.75
CA GLU A 233 9.54 -25.29 -6.58
C GLU A 233 9.00 -26.27 -5.53
N GLY A 234 7.80 -26.04 -4.99
CA GLY A 234 7.13 -26.93 -4.04
C GLY A 234 7.61 -26.82 -2.58
N LYS A 235 8.43 -25.81 -2.24
CA LYS A 235 8.91 -25.55 -0.87
C LYS A 235 7.90 -24.73 -0.09
N ASP A 236 7.80 -24.98 1.23
CA ASP A 236 7.03 -24.13 2.13
C ASP A 236 7.78 -22.83 2.39
N VAL A 237 7.19 -21.71 1.97
CA VAL A 237 7.77 -20.37 2.09
C VAL A 237 6.83 -19.43 2.86
N PRO A 238 7.38 -18.38 3.52
CA PRO A 238 6.57 -17.42 4.23
C PRO A 238 5.67 -16.61 3.29
N VAL A 239 4.63 -16.01 3.86
CA VAL A 239 3.74 -15.08 3.17
C VAL A 239 3.74 -13.77 3.95
N GLU A 240 4.08 -12.70 3.26
CA GLU A 240 3.96 -11.35 3.78
C GLU A 240 2.56 -10.81 3.46
N LEU A 241 1.90 -10.33 4.49
CA LEU A 241 0.63 -9.62 4.37
C LEU A 241 0.89 -8.13 4.58
N GLY A 242 0.61 -7.33 3.58
CA GLY A 242 0.66 -5.88 3.69
C GLY A 242 -0.72 -5.30 3.93
N ALA A 243 -0.89 -4.53 5.01
CA ALA A 243 -2.04 -3.66 5.19
C ALA A 243 -1.71 -2.30 4.61
N LEU A 244 -2.27 -1.98 3.44
CA LEU A 244 -1.94 -0.74 2.74
C LEU A 244 -3.08 0.27 2.79
N MET A 245 -2.71 1.54 2.93
CA MET A 245 -3.63 2.66 2.80
C MET A 245 -2.97 3.80 2.04
N TRP A 246 -3.68 4.34 1.04
CA TRP A 246 -3.25 5.51 0.29
C TRP A 246 -3.95 6.77 0.78
N VAL A 247 -3.17 7.84 0.98
CA VAL A 247 -3.63 9.14 1.48
C VAL A 247 -3.05 10.24 0.61
N LYS A 248 -3.88 11.21 0.22
CA LYS A 248 -3.42 12.34 -0.58
C LYS A 248 -3.25 13.58 0.28
N ALA A 249 -2.05 14.15 0.26
CA ALA A 249 -1.78 15.47 0.82
C ALA A 249 -1.88 16.54 -0.27
N THR A 250 -2.39 17.73 0.09
CA THR A 250 -2.55 18.86 -0.82
C THR A 250 -1.94 20.12 -0.20
N ASP A 251 -1.21 20.91 -0.99
CA ASP A 251 -0.63 22.16 -0.51
C ASP A 251 -1.71 23.22 -0.25
N MET A 252 -1.51 24.00 0.78
CA MET A 252 -2.34 25.20 1.00
C MET A 252 -2.07 26.20 -0.11
N GLY A 253 -3.03 26.35 -1.00
CA GLY A 253 -2.95 27.35 -2.06
C GLY A 253 -3.06 28.78 -1.52
N ALA A 254 -2.35 29.72 -2.15
CA ALA A 254 -2.58 31.13 -1.88
C ALA A 254 -4.04 31.51 -2.26
N ARG A 255 -4.68 32.33 -1.45
CA ARG A 255 -6.01 32.90 -1.79
C ARG A 255 -5.83 33.79 -3.02
N LYS A 256 -6.49 33.46 -4.13
CA LYS A 256 -6.57 34.30 -5.34
C LYS A 256 -7.48 35.45 -5.12
#